data_a9fa4a5310d781cf038ff2190410e959
#
_entry.id   a9fa4a5310d781cf038ff2190410e959
#
_cell.length_a   1.000
_cell.length_b   1.000
_cell.length_c   1.000
_cell.angle_alpha   90.00
_cell.angle_beta   90.00
_cell.angle_gamma   90.00
#
_symmetry.space_group_name_H-M   'P 1'
#
loop_
_entity.id
_entity.type
_entity.pdbx_description
1 polymer ?
#
loop_
_entity_poly.entity_id
_entity_poly.type
_entity_poly.pdbx_seq_one_letter_code
_entity_poly.pdbx_strand_id
1 'polypeptide(L)'
;RKVSEEMRVWDFVDKEVAGGRIKVSVKGKDKKTREAELEIRFREVSIRNPKGEKEKGGIRLWAIRAKEVLPPVGEKVLDWKLLTNVEARDFNEACEKVQWYTVRFGIETFHKILKSGRRSEDKRLGSLERLERCLAVDMITAWRLLYLTMLGRQTPKVESELFFNEQEIEVLKLIKYEKDYASNKD
;
A
#
# COMPACT_ATOMS: atom_id res chain seq x y z
N ARG A 1 -22.44 -0.02 -1.90
CA ARG A 1 -23.40 -0.06 -0.77
C ARG A 1 -24.29 1.18 -0.83
N LYS A 2 -25.53 1.09 -0.33
CA LYS A 2 -26.51 2.19 -0.37
C LYS A 2 -26.52 2.93 0.96
N VAL A 3 -26.60 4.27 0.91
CA VAL A 3 -26.81 5.17 2.06
C VAL A 3 -28.32 5.32 2.29
N SER A 4 -29.09 5.35 1.20
CA SER A 4 -30.54 5.32 1.21
C SER A 4 -31.06 4.26 0.23
N GLU A 5 -32.37 4.06 0.09
CA GLU A 5 -32.93 3.10 -0.88
C GLU A 5 -32.55 3.42 -2.32
N GLU A 6 -32.27 4.69 -2.62
CA GLU A 6 -32.11 5.20 -3.97
C GLU A 6 -30.66 5.60 -4.33
N MET A 7 -29.76 5.83 -3.33
CA MET A 7 -28.47 6.43 -3.59
C MET A 7 -27.29 5.58 -3.09
N ARG A 8 -26.29 5.38 -3.94
CA ARG A 8 -25.03 4.74 -3.58
C ARG A 8 -24.14 5.71 -2.80
N VAL A 9 -23.28 5.18 -1.93
CA VAL A 9 -22.32 5.98 -1.10
C VAL A 9 -21.55 6.99 -1.94
N TRP A 10 -21.04 6.57 -3.10
CA TRP A 10 -20.15 7.40 -3.91
C TRP A 10 -20.90 8.50 -4.68
N ASP A 11 -22.12 8.23 -5.12
CA ASP A 11 -22.99 9.25 -5.73
C ASP A 11 -23.37 10.35 -4.73
N PHE A 12 -23.38 9.99 -3.44
CA PHE A 12 -23.65 10.91 -2.35
C PHE A 12 -22.43 11.78 -2.03
N VAL A 13 -21.25 11.18 -1.96
CA VAL A 13 -19.97 11.90 -1.74
C VAL A 13 -19.64 12.83 -2.92
N ASP A 14 -20.01 12.44 -4.14
CA ASP A 14 -19.75 13.25 -5.35
C ASP A 14 -20.51 14.58 -5.39
N LYS A 15 -21.62 14.66 -4.65
CA LYS A 15 -22.40 15.91 -4.52
C LYS A 15 -21.78 16.90 -3.53
N GLU A 16 -20.83 16.46 -2.70
CA GLU A 16 -20.15 17.35 -1.77
C GLU A 16 -19.18 18.28 -2.51
N VAL A 17 -19.04 19.47 -1.97
CA VAL A 17 -18.00 20.40 -2.41
C VAL A 17 -16.64 19.79 -2.11
N ALA A 18 -15.69 19.92 -3.04
CA ALA A 18 -14.33 19.47 -2.80
C ALA A 18 -13.71 20.24 -1.63
N GLY A 19 -13.18 19.53 -0.66
CA GLY A 19 -12.48 20.11 0.49
C GLY A 19 -11.15 20.76 0.09
N GLY A 20 -10.53 20.26 -0.99
CA GLY A 20 -9.25 20.75 -1.50
C GLY A 20 -8.56 19.73 -2.40
N ARG A 21 -7.28 19.98 -2.68
CA ARG A 21 -6.45 19.12 -3.53
C ARG A 21 -5.13 18.79 -2.86
N ILE A 22 -4.62 17.59 -3.13
CA ILE A 22 -3.30 17.13 -2.69
C ILE A 22 -2.52 16.54 -3.86
N LYS A 23 -1.20 16.61 -3.78
CA LYS A 23 -0.31 15.90 -4.69
C LYS A 23 0.16 14.60 -4.06
N VAL A 24 0.13 13.54 -4.83
CA VAL A 24 0.61 12.22 -4.42
C VAL A 24 1.56 11.66 -5.46
N SER A 25 2.55 10.91 -5.01
CA SER A 25 3.51 10.23 -5.87
C SER A 25 3.02 8.83 -6.17
N VAL A 26 2.82 8.49 -7.44
CA VAL A 26 2.29 7.21 -7.89
C VAL A 26 3.12 6.63 -9.03
N LYS A 27 3.00 5.33 -9.26
CA LYS A 27 3.62 4.69 -10.42
C LYS A 27 2.73 4.86 -11.65
N GLY A 28 3.29 5.39 -12.73
CA GLY A 28 2.69 5.43 -14.05
C GLY A 28 2.71 4.07 -14.76
N LYS A 29 2.13 4.01 -15.95
CA LYS A 29 2.07 2.82 -16.80
C LYS A 29 3.46 2.31 -17.20
N ASP A 30 4.41 3.20 -17.39
CA ASP A 30 5.83 2.92 -17.68
C ASP A 30 6.65 2.50 -16.44
N LYS A 31 5.98 2.31 -15.29
CA LYS A 31 6.58 2.04 -13.97
C LYS A 31 7.42 3.18 -13.39
N LYS A 32 7.54 4.32 -14.08
CA LYS A 32 8.17 5.52 -13.52
C LYS A 32 7.26 6.20 -12.53
N THR A 33 7.86 6.90 -11.59
CA THR A 33 7.11 7.68 -10.61
C THR A 33 6.63 8.98 -11.24
N ARG A 34 5.34 9.30 -11.04
CA ARG A 34 4.74 10.58 -11.43
C ARG A 34 4.00 11.22 -10.27
N GLU A 35 3.84 12.51 -10.30
CA GLU A 35 2.92 13.22 -9.42
C GLU A 35 1.52 13.20 -10.01
N ALA A 36 0.53 12.97 -9.15
CA ALA A 36 -0.88 13.07 -9.47
C ALA A 36 -1.56 14.05 -8.52
N GLU A 37 -2.33 14.98 -9.05
CA GLU A 37 -3.13 15.90 -8.26
C GLU A 37 -4.51 15.30 -8.04
N LEU A 38 -4.87 15.07 -6.77
CA LEU A 38 -6.13 14.46 -6.36
C LEU A 38 -7.03 15.50 -5.70
N GLU A 39 -8.25 15.60 -6.17
CA GLU A 39 -9.33 16.33 -5.51
C GLU A 39 -9.98 15.45 -4.45
N ILE A 40 -10.12 15.98 -3.24
CA ILE A 40 -10.61 15.25 -2.07
C ILE A 40 -12.02 15.71 -1.73
N ARG A 41 -12.96 14.75 -1.70
CA ARG A 41 -14.30 14.90 -1.15
C ARG A 41 -14.49 13.92 -0.01
N PHE A 42 -15.13 14.35 1.07
CA PHE A 42 -15.35 13.52 2.23
C PHE A 42 -16.65 13.88 2.93
N ARG A 43 -17.26 12.88 3.54
CA ARG A 43 -18.50 13.02 4.30
C ARG A 43 -18.73 11.85 5.23
N GLU A 44 -19.39 12.10 6.36
CA GLU A 44 -19.96 11.06 7.18
C GLU A 44 -21.17 10.41 6.46
N VAL A 45 -21.21 9.09 6.46
CA VAL A 45 -22.27 8.28 5.85
C VAL A 45 -22.74 7.19 6.79
N SER A 46 -24.04 6.90 6.77
CA SER A 46 -24.58 5.73 7.45
C SER A 46 -24.89 4.65 6.43
N ILE A 47 -24.26 3.48 6.59
CA ILE A 47 -24.45 2.34 5.71
C ILE A 47 -25.37 1.35 6.39
N ARG A 48 -26.44 0.93 5.72
CA ARG A 48 -27.37 -0.08 6.24
C ARG A 48 -26.68 -1.43 6.40
N ASN A 49 -27.05 -2.13 7.45
CA ASN A 49 -26.61 -3.51 7.67
C ASN A 49 -27.04 -4.43 6.53
N PRO A 50 -26.29 -5.52 6.28
CA PRO A 50 -26.70 -6.55 5.32
C PRO A 50 -28.09 -7.12 5.65
N LYS A 51 -28.81 -7.55 4.63
CA LYS A 51 -30.09 -8.24 4.83
C LYS A 51 -29.85 -9.52 5.65
N GLY A 52 -30.55 -9.64 6.78
CA GLY A 52 -30.46 -10.81 7.65
C GLY A 52 -29.86 -10.54 9.03
N GLU A 53 -29.21 -9.40 9.27
CA GLU A 53 -28.82 -9.01 10.63
C GLU A 53 -30.01 -8.43 11.42
N LYS A 54 -30.15 -8.92 12.64
CA LYS A 54 -31.27 -8.55 13.53
C LYS A 54 -31.13 -7.16 14.14
N GLU A 55 -29.96 -6.57 14.13
CA GLU A 55 -29.70 -5.23 14.66
C GLU A 55 -30.27 -4.16 13.72
N LYS A 56 -31.27 -3.44 14.21
CA LYS A 56 -31.85 -2.27 13.55
C LYS A 56 -30.91 -1.06 13.72
N GLY A 57 -29.90 -0.94 12.89
CA GLY A 57 -28.99 0.21 12.90
C GLY A 57 -28.11 0.22 11.67
N GLY A 58 -27.66 1.41 11.27
CA GLY A 58 -26.61 1.57 10.24
C GLY A 58 -25.24 1.69 10.90
N ILE A 59 -24.22 1.35 10.16
CA ILE A 59 -22.82 1.61 10.57
C ILE A 59 -22.47 3.02 10.10
N ARG A 60 -22.10 3.89 11.03
CA ARG A 60 -21.55 5.23 10.70
C ARG A 60 -20.10 5.11 10.30
N LEU A 61 -19.77 5.68 9.15
CA LEU A 61 -18.43 5.67 8.58
C LEU A 61 -18.16 7.01 7.91
N TRP A 62 -16.89 7.32 7.73
CA TRP A 62 -16.45 8.40 6.87
C TRP A 62 -16.13 7.85 5.48
N ALA A 63 -16.73 8.44 4.46
CA ALA A 63 -16.46 8.12 3.06
C ALA A 63 -15.60 9.24 2.48
N ILE A 64 -14.43 8.87 1.95
CA ILE A 64 -13.46 9.80 1.37
C ILE A 64 -13.21 9.37 -0.07
N ARG A 65 -13.37 10.28 -1.02
CA ARG A 65 -13.02 10.08 -2.42
C ARG A 65 -11.87 10.97 -2.79
N ALA A 66 -10.79 10.38 -3.30
CA ALA A 66 -9.64 11.07 -3.86
C ALA A 66 -9.56 10.75 -5.35
N LYS A 67 -9.93 11.73 -6.20
CA LYS A 67 -10.02 11.57 -7.64
C LYS A 67 -9.03 12.48 -8.36
N GLU A 68 -8.29 11.93 -9.30
CA GLU A 68 -7.34 12.69 -10.12
C GLU A 68 -8.05 13.69 -11.02
N VAL A 69 -7.57 14.93 -11.01
CA VAL A 69 -8.20 16.04 -11.73
C VAL A 69 -7.77 16.10 -13.19
N LEU A 70 -6.48 15.94 -13.44
CA LEU A 70 -5.86 16.06 -14.77
C LEU A 70 -4.93 14.86 -15.03
N PRO A 71 -5.47 13.68 -15.34
CA PRO A 71 -4.64 12.53 -15.65
C PRO A 71 -3.88 12.75 -16.96
N PRO A 72 -2.62 12.31 -17.07
CA PRO A 72 -1.89 12.33 -18.34
C PRO A 72 -2.59 11.48 -19.41
N VAL A 73 -2.43 11.86 -20.66
CA VAL A 73 -3.02 11.14 -21.82
C VAL A 73 -2.51 9.68 -21.84
N GLY A 74 -3.43 8.73 -21.90
CA GLY A 74 -3.12 7.28 -21.93
C GLY A 74 -2.91 6.65 -20.54
N GLU A 75 -2.95 7.42 -19.45
CA GLU A 75 -2.92 6.91 -18.09
C GLU A 75 -4.35 6.66 -17.55
N LYS A 76 -4.45 5.64 -16.69
CA LYS A 76 -5.70 5.38 -15.99
C LYS A 76 -5.90 6.42 -14.88
N VAL A 77 -7.05 7.07 -14.89
CA VAL A 77 -7.45 8.02 -13.83
C VAL A 77 -7.41 7.35 -12.47
N LEU A 78 -6.75 7.98 -11.51
CA LEU A 78 -6.82 7.54 -10.12
C LEU A 78 -8.17 7.96 -9.53
N ASP A 79 -8.86 7.00 -8.93
CA ASP A 79 -10.14 7.21 -8.25
C ASP A 79 -10.18 6.31 -7.01
N TRP A 80 -9.65 6.84 -5.91
CA TRP A 80 -9.59 6.13 -4.65
C TRP A 80 -10.84 6.40 -3.83
N LYS A 81 -11.44 5.32 -3.34
CA LYS A 81 -12.70 5.30 -2.62
C LYS A 81 -12.49 4.63 -1.27
N LEU A 82 -12.35 5.42 -0.22
CA LEU A 82 -12.01 4.98 1.12
C LEU A 82 -13.24 5.03 2.03
N LEU A 83 -13.40 3.98 2.85
CA LEU A 83 -14.35 3.96 3.96
C LEU A 83 -13.57 3.71 5.23
N THR A 84 -13.79 4.54 6.24
CA THR A 84 -13.10 4.43 7.53
C THR A 84 -14.07 4.71 8.69
N ASN A 85 -13.83 4.06 9.82
CA ASN A 85 -14.48 4.37 11.09
C ASN A 85 -13.74 5.46 11.89
N VAL A 86 -12.57 5.88 11.39
CA VAL A 86 -11.82 7.01 11.96
C VAL A 86 -12.36 8.31 11.40
N GLU A 87 -12.56 9.28 12.26
CA GLU A 87 -13.12 10.58 11.87
C GLU A 87 -12.29 11.30 10.81
N ALA A 88 -13.00 12.01 9.92
CA ALA A 88 -12.44 12.86 8.88
C ALA A 88 -13.35 14.09 8.72
N ARG A 89 -13.35 14.95 9.76
CA ARG A 89 -14.27 16.11 9.87
C ARG A 89 -13.84 17.28 9.01
N ASP A 90 -12.56 17.37 8.72
CA ASP A 90 -11.97 18.43 7.92
C ASP A 90 -11.06 17.88 6.80
N PHE A 91 -10.57 18.80 5.97
CA PHE A 91 -9.72 18.46 4.85
C PHE A 91 -8.40 17.82 5.28
N ASN A 92 -7.78 18.25 6.38
CA ASN A 92 -6.50 17.72 6.84
C ASN A 92 -6.66 16.28 7.33
N GLU A 93 -7.71 16.00 8.11
CA GLU A 93 -8.04 14.66 8.55
C GLU A 93 -8.34 13.72 7.36
N ALA A 94 -9.07 14.19 6.36
CA ALA A 94 -9.32 13.44 5.14
C ALA A 94 -8.02 13.14 4.37
N CYS A 95 -7.12 14.12 4.23
CA CYS A 95 -5.81 13.95 3.61
C CYS A 95 -4.95 12.92 4.34
N GLU A 96 -4.96 12.93 5.67
CA GLU A 96 -4.24 11.93 6.48
C GLU A 96 -4.70 10.50 6.14
N LYS A 97 -6.01 10.26 6.01
CA LYS A 97 -6.55 8.94 5.63
C LYS A 97 -6.16 8.55 4.20
N VAL A 98 -6.09 9.52 3.28
CA VAL A 98 -5.56 9.30 1.93
C VAL A 98 -4.07 8.95 1.99
N GLN A 99 -3.27 9.63 2.82
CA GLN A 99 -1.85 9.29 3.03
C GLN A 99 -1.69 7.87 3.59
N TRP A 100 -2.49 7.46 4.57
CA TRP A 100 -2.48 6.06 5.05
C TRP A 100 -2.74 5.06 3.92
N TYR A 101 -3.65 5.39 3.00
CA TYR A 101 -3.91 4.53 1.85
C TYR A 101 -2.73 4.44 0.89
N THR A 102 -1.93 5.50 0.73
CA THR A 102 -0.74 5.45 -0.15
C THR A 102 0.30 4.45 0.33
N VAL A 103 0.46 4.28 1.65
CA VAL A 103 1.42 3.32 2.22
C VAL A 103 0.93 1.87 2.19
N ARG A 104 -0.36 1.63 1.86
CA ARG A 104 -0.95 0.29 1.75
C ARG A 104 -0.18 -0.61 0.79
N PHE A 105 0.35 -0.05 -0.29
CA PHE A 105 1.16 -0.81 -1.25
C PHE A 105 2.45 -1.40 -0.66
N GLY A 106 2.91 -0.86 0.47
CA GLY A 106 4.04 -1.44 1.21
C GLY A 106 3.74 -2.85 1.72
N ILE A 107 2.52 -3.09 2.22
CA ILE A 107 2.13 -4.42 2.72
C ILE A 107 2.03 -5.44 1.59
N GLU A 108 1.60 -5.04 0.39
CA GLU A 108 1.55 -5.93 -0.79
C GLU A 108 2.97 -6.33 -1.22
N THR A 109 3.91 -5.38 -1.17
CA THR A 109 5.32 -5.66 -1.46
C THR A 109 5.92 -6.60 -0.40
N PHE A 110 5.61 -6.37 0.89
CA PHE A 110 6.01 -7.25 1.98
C PHE A 110 5.49 -8.67 1.79
N HIS A 111 4.19 -8.83 1.50
CA HIS A 111 3.60 -10.14 1.24
C HIS A 111 4.22 -10.82 0.01
N LYS A 112 4.54 -10.06 -1.04
CA LYS A 112 5.25 -10.60 -2.20
C LYS A 112 6.63 -11.13 -1.84
N ILE A 113 7.41 -10.41 -1.02
CA ILE A 113 8.72 -10.85 -0.54
C ILE A 113 8.57 -12.12 0.31
N LEU A 114 7.59 -12.14 1.21
CA LEU A 114 7.33 -13.28 2.09
C LEU A 114 6.95 -14.54 1.30
N LYS A 115 6.03 -14.41 0.34
CA LYS A 115 5.55 -15.53 -0.48
C LYS A 115 6.58 -16.01 -1.50
N SER A 116 7.09 -15.11 -2.32
CA SER A 116 7.98 -15.46 -3.43
C SER A 116 9.45 -15.58 -3.00
N GLY A 117 9.93 -14.68 -2.14
CA GLY A 117 11.34 -14.64 -1.70
C GLY A 117 11.66 -15.69 -0.65
N ARG A 118 10.72 -15.95 0.28
CA ARG A 118 10.89 -16.92 1.36
C ARG A 118 10.15 -18.23 1.12
N ARG A 119 9.27 -18.29 0.11
CA ARG A 119 8.45 -19.46 -0.23
C ARG A 119 7.69 -20.03 0.97
N SER A 120 7.15 -19.13 1.80
CA SER A 120 6.51 -19.50 3.08
C SER A 120 5.31 -20.41 2.88
N GLU A 121 4.62 -20.31 1.73
CA GLU A 121 3.46 -21.15 1.38
C GLU A 121 3.85 -22.58 1.01
N ASP A 122 5.10 -22.82 0.59
CA ASP A 122 5.59 -24.15 0.20
C ASP A 122 6.08 -24.99 1.39
N LYS A 123 6.18 -24.38 2.58
CA LYS A 123 6.77 -25.04 3.76
C LYS A 123 5.80 -26.01 4.41
N ARG A 124 6.20 -27.29 4.46
CA ARG A 124 5.46 -28.38 5.11
C ARG A 124 6.22 -28.85 6.35
N LEU A 125 5.90 -28.26 7.51
CA LEU A 125 6.69 -28.45 8.73
C LEU A 125 6.06 -29.43 9.74
N GLY A 126 4.98 -30.11 9.40
CA GLY A 126 4.39 -31.20 10.19
C GLY A 126 3.70 -30.77 11.49
N SER A 127 3.95 -29.58 12.05
CA SER A 127 3.23 -29.05 13.20
C SER A 127 3.03 -27.54 13.10
N LEU A 128 1.92 -27.05 13.69
CA LEU A 128 1.58 -25.63 13.74
C LEU A 128 2.68 -24.82 14.42
N GLU A 129 3.19 -25.28 15.56
CA GLU A 129 4.23 -24.58 16.32
C GLU A 129 5.52 -24.38 15.50
N ARG A 130 5.95 -25.39 14.74
CA ARG A 130 7.11 -25.25 13.85
C ARG A 130 6.85 -24.28 12.71
N LEU A 131 5.63 -24.28 12.18
CA LEU A 131 5.23 -23.35 11.13
C LEU A 131 5.23 -21.91 11.64
N GLU A 132 4.68 -21.65 12.82
CA GLU A 132 4.65 -20.32 13.46
C GLU A 132 6.07 -19.79 13.70
N ARG A 133 6.95 -20.59 14.27
CA ARG A 133 8.36 -20.20 14.50
C ARG A 133 9.08 -19.90 13.18
N CYS A 134 8.89 -20.72 12.16
CA CYS A 134 9.50 -20.52 10.85
C CYS A 134 8.95 -19.26 10.19
N LEU A 135 7.62 -19.03 10.26
CA LEU A 135 6.99 -17.85 9.71
C LEU A 135 7.47 -16.57 10.40
N ALA A 136 7.66 -16.60 11.73
CA ALA A 136 8.20 -15.46 12.46
C ALA A 136 9.59 -15.05 11.94
N VAL A 137 10.49 -16.00 11.71
CA VAL A 137 11.82 -15.75 11.13
C VAL A 137 11.69 -15.22 9.69
N ASP A 138 10.80 -15.82 8.89
CA ASP A 138 10.55 -15.36 7.52
C ASP A 138 10.02 -13.93 7.47
N MET A 139 9.14 -13.56 8.40
CA MET A 139 8.58 -12.21 8.50
C MET A 139 9.66 -11.17 8.82
N ILE A 140 10.56 -11.46 9.76
CA ILE A 140 11.69 -10.60 10.10
C ILE A 140 12.59 -10.40 8.87
N THR A 141 12.92 -11.50 8.18
CA THR A 141 13.74 -11.44 6.96
C THR A 141 13.06 -10.67 5.84
N ALA A 142 11.76 -10.90 5.62
CA ALA A 142 10.98 -10.20 4.61
C ALA A 142 10.89 -8.71 4.92
N TRP A 143 10.75 -8.33 6.19
CA TRP A 143 10.76 -6.93 6.63
C TRP A 143 12.11 -6.27 6.36
N ARG A 144 13.23 -6.93 6.72
CA ARG A 144 14.59 -6.43 6.42
C ARG A 144 14.78 -6.20 4.93
N LEU A 145 14.38 -7.15 4.09
CA LEU A 145 14.46 -7.02 2.63
C LEU A 145 13.59 -5.88 2.08
N LEU A 146 12.37 -5.72 2.59
CA LEU A 146 11.50 -4.59 2.24
C LEU A 146 12.16 -3.27 2.62
N TYR A 147 12.64 -3.16 3.87
CA TYR A 147 13.28 -1.97 4.38
C TYR A 147 14.50 -1.55 3.52
N LEU A 148 15.42 -2.49 3.25
CA LEU A 148 16.59 -2.25 2.40
C LEU A 148 16.21 -1.87 0.97
N THR A 149 15.15 -2.49 0.42
CA THR A 149 14.64 -2.16 -0.92
C THR A 149 14.08 -0.74 -0.97
N MET A 150 13.33 -0.33 0.04
CA MET A 150 12.76 1.02 0.13
C MET A 150 13.86 2.07 0.34
N LEU A 151 14.81 1.77 1.22
CA LEU A 151 15.95 2.63 1.49
C LEU A 151 16.80 2.87 0.24
N GLY A 152 17.17 1.81 -0.48
CA GLY A 152 17.95 1.93 -1.72
C GLY A 152 17.22 2.72 -2.82
N ARG A 153 15.88 2.83 -2.77
CA ARG A 153 15.09 3.66 -3.68
C ARG A 153 15.01 5.12 -3.26
N GLN A 154 14.89 5.37 -1.96
CA GLN A 154 14.72 6.72 -1.43
C GLN A 154 16.04 7.44 -1.21
N THR A 155 17.06 6.71 -0.77
CA THR A 155 18.38 7.23 -0.41
C THR A 155 19.51 6.38 -1.03
N PRO A 156 19.66 6.33 -2.37
CA PRO A 156 20.60 5.44 -3.04
C PRO A 156 22.08 5.73 -2.75
N LYS A 157 22.37 6.88 -2.13
CA LYS A 157 23.74 7.31 -1.79
C LYS A 157 24.13 7.03 -0.34
N VAL A 158 23.25 6.39 0.43
CA VAL A 158 23.57 6.02 1.82
C VAL A 158 24.65 4.93 1.83
N GLU A 159 25.64 5.09 2.70
CA GLU A 159 26.73 4.14 2.85
C GLU A 159 26.22 2.78 3.35
N SER A 160 26.70 1.72 2.70
CA SER A 160 26.28 0.33 2.99
C SER A 160 26.67 -0.11 4.39
N GLU A 161 27.75 0.45 4.94
CA GLU A 161 28.30 0.15 6.26
C GLU A 161 27.34 0.47 7.41
N LEU A 162 26.33 1.34 7.17
CA LEU A 162 25.28 1.62 8.16
C LEU A 162 24.28 0.46 8.34
N PHE A 163 24.20 -0.47 7.39
CA PHE A 163 23.18 -1.53 7.36
C PHE A 163 23.75 -2.94 7.29
N PHE A 164 25.00 -3.06 6.87
CA PHE A 164 25.69 -4.33 6.69
C PHE A 164 27.03 -4.29 7.42
N ASN A 165 27.38 -5.38 8.08
CA ASN A 165 28.71 -5.54 8.62
C ASN A 165 29.73 -5.87 7.48
N GLU A 166 31.01 -5.81 7.80
CA GLU A 166 32.10 -6.03 6.82
C GLU A 166 31.97 -7.39 6.11
N GLN A 167 31.63 -8.45 6.86
CA GLN A 167 31.47 -9.80 6.30
C GLN A 167 30.30 -9.89 5.34
N GLU A 168 29.16 -9.25 5.69
CA GLU A 168 27.98 -9.19 4.80
C GLU A 168 28.31 -8.45 3.52
N ILE A 169 29.06 -7.34 3.59
CA ILE A 169 29.50 -6.55 2.42
C ILE A 169 30.40 -7.37 1.53
N GLU A 170 31.36 -8.11 2.10
CA GLU A 170 32.26 -8.96 1.35
C GLU A 170 31.50 -10.05 0.60
N VAL A 171 30.61 -10.76 1.26
CA VAL A 171 29.73 -11.79 0.64
C VAL A 171 28.88 -11.19 -0.49
N LEU A 172 28.30 -10.00 -0.28
CA LEU A 172 27.50 -9.32 -1.32
C LEU A 172 28.34 -8.94 -2.55
N LYS A 173 29.59 -8.51 -2.35
CA LYS A 173 30.54 -8.23 -3.44
C LYS A 173 30.87 -9.49 -4.24
N LEU A 174 31.11 -10.64 -3.56
CA LEU A 174 31.38 -11.93 -4.21
C LEU A 174 30.19 -12.40 -5.05
N ILE A 175 28.95 -12.33 -4.50
CA ILE A 175 27.74 -12.73 -5.23
C ILE A 175 27.51 -11.85 -6.47
N LYS A 176 27.80 -10.55 -6.38
CA LYS A 176 27.71 -9.65 -7.51
C LYS A 176 28.74 -9.99 -8.59
N TYR A 177 29.98 -10.24 -8.20
CA TYR A 177 31.05 -10.60 -9.12
C TYR A 177 30.74 -11.91 -9.88
N GLU A 178 30.24 -12.94 -9.21
CA GLU A 178 29.81 -14.19 -9.84
C GLU A 178 28.69 -13.98 -10.87
N LYS A 179 27.71 -13.13 -10.57
CA LYS A 179 26.61 -12.81 -11.50
C LYS A 179 27.11 -12.04 -12.72
N ASP A 180 27.99 -11.07 -12.52
CA ASP A 180 28.57 -10.28 -13.62
C ASP A 180 29.44 -11.16 -14.51
N TYR A 181 30.17 -12.13 -13.93
CA TYR A 181 30.96 -13.12 -14.65
C TYR A 181 30.11 -14.12 -15.45
N ALA A 182 28.98 -14.55 -14.90
CA ALA A 182 28.06 -15.45 -15.59
C ALA A 182 27.35 -14.75 -16.76
N SER A 183 26.93 -13.49 -16.59
CA SER A 183 26.24 -12.72 -17.64
C SER A 183 27.14 -12.27 -18.79
N ASN A 184 28.46 -12.28 -18.62
CA ASN A 184 29.43 -11.95 -19.67
C ASN A 184 29.89 -13.17 -20.47
N LYS A 185 29.35 -14.37 -20.18
CA LYS A 185 29.68 -15.62 -20.90
C LYS A 185 28.67 -16.03 -21.95
N ASP A 186 27.50 -15.35 -22.00
CA ASP A 186 26.47 -15.51 -23.03
C ASP A 186 26.57 -14.36 -24.07
#